data_8712f60ed08f8923cca4138cf0c1995f
#
_entry.id   8712f60ed08f8923cca4138cf0c1995f
#
_cell.length_a   1.000
_cell.length_b   1.000
_cell.length_c   1.000
_cell.angle_alpha   90.00
_cell.angle_beta   90.00
_cell.angle_gamma   90.00
#
_symmetry.space_group_name_H-M   'P 1'
#
loop_
_entity.id
_entity.type
_entity.pdbx_description
1 polymer ?
#
loop_
_entity_poly.entity_id
_entity_poly.type
_entity_poly.pdbx_seq_one_letter_code
_entity_poly.pdbx_strand_id
1 'polypeptide(L)'
;RFYFPSIHSEDFMNYHDFKQQIISTLSDRLGSDVRITVSDILKNNDTHLDGLTILAPGQNLAPTIYLDYYYGQYERGRSFSDITDDILTAYRENRPKSPVDISFFTDYDKVKSRVTMKLINYERNRELLKRVPYYRFLDLAIVFLCLVESDSSGTATVLIHNEHLTYWGITRDDLYALAMANTPQLLRYDLRSMTEVLRELFADEFADPAGNDLIEPFPIYVLSNQHRLNGSSCILYQHLLHDFARRIGSDFYILPSSVHEVLLIPADNQISMSTLSSMVRDVNSSQLAREEILSDHVYYYSLETDQITM
;
A
#
# COMPACT_ATOMS: atom_id res chain seq x y z
N ARG A 1 -30.33 -3.09 -42.37
CA ARG A 1 -29.54 -1.92 -42.02
C ARG A 1 -30.04 -1.40 -40.69
N PHE A 2 -29.42 -1.79 -39.62
CA PHE A 2 -29.68 -1.23 -38.31
C PHE A 2 -28.85 0.06 -38.19
N TYR A 3 -29.52 1.17 -38.05
CA TYR A 3 -28.93 2.48 -37.75
C TYR A 3 -28.58 2.48 -36.26
N PHE A 4 -27.30 2.38 -35.94
CA PHE A 4 -26.83 2.78 -34.62
C PHE A 4 -26.73 4.30 -34.62
N PRO A 5 -27.45 5.02 -33.74
CA PRO A 5 -27.22 6.46 -33.60
C PRO A 5 -25.77 6.62 -33.10
N SER A 6 -24.99 7.40 -33.83
CA SER A 6 -23.73 7.93 -33.36
C SER A 6 -24.02 8.68 -32.04
N ILE A 7 -23.54 8.12 -30.93
CA ILE A 7 -23.44 8.83 -29.67
C ILE A 7 -22.57 10.04 -29.97
N HIS A 8 -23.17 11.23 -29.90
CA HIS A 8 -22.45 12.51 -29.96
C HIS A 8 -21.30 12.39 -28.95
N SER A 9 -20.08 12.70 -29.39
CA SER A 9 -18.97 13.02 -28.50
C SER A 9 -19.41 14.24 -27.70
N GLU A 10 -20.04 14.02 -26.53
CA GLU A 10 -20.01 15.01 -25.47
C GLU A 10 -18.51 15.26 -25.26
N ASP A 11 -18.09 16.51 -25.35
CA ASP A 11 -16.71 16.94 -25.18
C ASP A 11 -16.27 16.51 -23.77
N PHE A 12 -15.64 15.35 -23.66
CA PHE A 12 -15.03 14.93 -22.40
C PHE A 12 -14.02 15.99 -22.00
N MET A 13 -14.21 16.54 -20.80
CA MET A 13 -13.25 17.48 -20.24
C MET A 13 -11.87 16.81 -20.19
N ASN A 14 -10.83 17.52 -20.61
CA ASN A 14 -9.48 17.08 -20.35
C ASN A 14 -9.17 17.12 -18.84
N TYR A 15 -8.09 16.47 -18.43
CA TYR A 15 -7.76 16.35 -17.01
C TYR A 15 -7.56 17.72 -16.31
N HIS A 16 -7.00 18.69 -17.01
CA HIS A 16 -6.84 20.05 -16.45
C HIS A 16 -8.19 20.70 -16.15
N ASP A 17 -9.10 20.67 -17.10
CA ASP A 17 -10.44 21.25 -16.95
C ASP A 17 -11.26 20.51 -15.90
N PHE A 18 -11.14 19.16 -15.85
CA PHE A 18 -11.75 18.35 -14.82
C PHE A 18 -11.30 18.79 -13.41
N LYS A 19 -9.99 18.99 -13.18
CA LYS A 19 -9.48 19.49 -11.89
C LYS A 19 -10.05 20.85 -11.53
N GLN A 20 -10.08 21.79 -12.47
CA GLN A 20 -10.63 23.13 -12.25
C GLN A 20 -12.12 23.09 -11.91
N GLN A 21 -12.86 22.26 -12.63
CA GLN A 21 -14.31 22.10 -12.40
C GLN A 21 -14.60 21.46 -11.05
N ILE A 22 -13.81 20.46 -10.62
CA ILE A 22 -13.90 19.86 -9.26
C ILE A 22 -13.66 20.93 -8.20
N ILE A 23 -12.58 21.70 -8.29
CA ILE A 23 -12.23 22.75 -7.32
C ILE A 23 -13.38 23.78 -7.24
N SER A 24 -13.88 24.27 -8.38
CA SER A 24 -14.98 25.24 -8.42
C SER A 24 -16.25 24.68 -7.78
N THR A 25 -16.66 23.46 -8.17
CA THR A 25 -17.89 22.85 -7.66
C THR A 25 -17.81 22.56 -6.16
N LEU A 26 -16.65 22.12 -5.67
CA LEU A 26 -16.45 21.91 -4.23
C LEU A 26 -16.44 23.22 -3.45
N SER A 27 -15.84 24.28 -4.00
CA SER A 27 -15.87 25.64 -3.38
C SER A 27 -17.28 26.16 -3.26
N ASP A 28 -18.13 26.01 -4.29
CA ASP A 28 -19.54 26.42 -4.27
C ASP A 28 -20.36 25.63 -3.24
N ARG A 29 -20.08 24.33 -3.09
CA ARG A 29 -20.83 23.44 -2.18
C ARG A 29 -20.40 23.54 -0.71
N LEU A 30 -19.13 23.88 -0.45
CA LEU A 30 -18.55 23.91 0.91
C LEU A 30 -18.45 25.31 1.49
N GLY A 31 -18.56 26.35 0.66
CA GLY A 31 -18.45 27.74 1.08
C GLY A 31 -17.00 28.27 1.08
N SER A 32 -16.88 29.59 1.23
CA SER A 32 -15.59 30.32 1.11
C SER A 32 -14.62 30.11 2.27
N ASP A 33 -15.10 29.59 3.39
CA ASP A 33 -14.29 29.42 4.59
C ASP A 33 -13.40 28.18 4.56
N VAL A 34 -13.61 27.30 3.56
CA VAL A 34 -12.86 26.07 3.39
C VAL A 34 -11.71 26.29 2.40
N ARG A 35 -10.51 25.89 2.79
CA ARG A 35 -9.33 25.94 1.91
C ARG A 35 -9.22 24.65 1.09
N ILE A 36 -9.35 24.78 -0.23
CA ILE A 36 -9.20 23.66 -1.18
C ILE A 36 -7.88 23.84 -1.92
N THR A 37 -7.03 22.81 -1.91
CA THR A 37 -5.74 22.82 -2.64
C THR A 37 -5.54 21.51 -3.37
N VAL A 38 -4.89 21.56 -4.53
CA VAL A 38 -4.40 20.40 -5.27
C VAL A 38 -2.89 20.52 -5.35
N SER A 39 -2.20 19.45 -4.96
CA SER A 39 -0.74 19.38 -4.95
C SER A 39 -0.28 18.11 -5.61
N ASP A 40 0.86 18.17 -6.31
CA ASP A 40 1.56 16.99 -6.82
C ASP A 40 2.15 16.19 -5.65
N ILE A 41 1.70 14.97 -5.48
CA ILE A 41 2.10 14.06 -4.39
C ILE A 41 2.94 12.93 -4.97
N LEU A 42 4.20 12.88 -4.57
CA LEU A 42 5.09 11.77 -4.89
C LEU A 42 4.75 10.55 -4.03
N LYS A 43 4.27 9.51 -4.69
CA LYS A 43 3.92 8.21 -4.08
C LYS A 43 5.01 7.17 -4.31
N ASN A 44 4.77 5.96 -3.79
CA ASN A 44 5.62 4.81 -4.08
C ASN A 44 5.76 4.58 -5.59
N ASN A 45 6.90 4.03 -5.99
CA ASN A 45 7.29 3.80 -7.38
C ASN A 45 7.34 5.09 -8.24
N ASP A 46 7.79 6.19 -7.61
CA ASP A 46 7.89 7.52 -8.20
C ASP A 46 6.64 7.90 -9.01
N THR A 47 5.46 7.46 -8.53
CA THR A 47 4.18 7.80 -9.10
C THR A 47 3.77 9.19 -8.59
N HIS A 48 3.45 10.08 -9.51
CA HIS A 48 2.94 11.41 -9.22
C HIS A 48 1.43 11.41 -9.33
N LEU A 49 0.73 11.84 -8.28
CA LEU A 49 -0.71 11.95 -8.23
C LEU A 49 -1.14 13.33 -7.76
N ASP A 50 -2.19 13.86 -8.35
CA ASP A 50 -2.79 15.13 -7.91
C ASP A 50 -3.65 14.91 -6.66
N GLY A 51 -3.10 15.28 -5.51
CA GLY A 51 -3.76 15.17 -4.21
C GLY A 51 -4.61 16.40 -3.90
N LEU A 52 -5.91 16.23 -3.91
CA LEU A 52 -6.88 17.22 -3.43
C LEU A 52 -6.97 17.18 -1.91
N THR A 53 -6.80 18.31 -1.25
CA THR A 53 -7.03 18.47 0.19
C THR A 53 -8.07 19.53 0.46
N ILE A 54 -8.97 19.28 1.40
CA ILE A 54 -10.07 20.17 1.80
C ILE A 54 -9.90 20.44 3.30
N LEU A 55 -9.43 21.61 3.66
CA LEU A 55 -9.16 22.01 5.04
C LEU A 55 -10.21 22.97 5.56
N ALA A 56 -11.01 22.52 6.52
CA ALA A 56 -12.03 23.36 7.16
C ALA A 56 -11.41 24.29 8.21
N PRO A 57 -12.08 25.41 8.57
CA PRO A 57 -11.62 26.31 9.63
C PRO A 57 -11.35 25.58 10.95
N GLY A 58 -10.20 25.86 11.55
CA GLY A 58 -9.79 25.25 12.84
C GLY A 58 -9.24 23.82 12.73
N GLN A 59 -9.18 23.25 11.54
CA GLN A 59 -8.50 21.96 11.30
C GLN A 59 -7.05 22.19 10.85
N ASN A 60 -6.16 21.27 11.23
CA ASN A 60 -4.74 21.29 10.87
C ASN A 60 -4.33 20.09 10.02
N LEU A 61 -5.25 19.15 9.80
CA LEU A 61 -5.07 17.97 8.98
C LEU A 61 -6.31 17.72 8.12
N ALA A 62 -6.09 17.26 6.90
CA ALA A 62 -7.15 16.87 5.96
C ALA A 62 -6.75 15.58 5.24
N PRO A 63 -7.72 14.72 4.88
CA PRO A 63 -7.46 13.58 4.01
C PRO A 63 -7.01 14.08 2.64
N THR A 64 -6.12 13.33 1.99
CA THR A 64 -5.73 13.56 0.61
C THR A 64 -6.57 12.67 -0.31
N ILE A 65 -7.27 13.27 -1.26
CA ILE A 65 -8.11 12.58 -2.23
C ILE A 65 -7.42 12.68 -3.59
N TYR A 66 -7.10 11.53 -4.22
CA TYR A 66 -6.34 11.51 -5.48
C TYR A 66 -7.26 11.65 -6.68
N LEU A 67 -7.15 12.76 -7.40
CA LEU A 67 -8.03 13.12 -8.52
C LEU A 67 -7.81 12.24 -9.76
N ASP A 68 -6.62 11.67 -9.92
CA ASP A 68 -6.27 10.78 -11.02
C ASP A 68 -7.20 9.56 -11.11
N TYR A 69 -7.55 8.95 -9.97
CA TYR A 69 -8.48 7.81 -9.92
C TYR A 69 -9.91 8.21 -10.30
N TYR A 70 -10.34 9.39 -9.90
CA TYR A 70 -11.65 9.90 -10.23
C TYR A 70 -11.74 10.30 -11.71
N TYR A 71 -10.68 10.88 -12.25
CA TYR A 71 -10.62 11.20 -13.67
C TYR A 71 -10.67 9.92 -14.53
N GLY A 72 -9.96 8.86 -14.15
CA GLY A 72 -10.07 7.58 -14.83
C GLY A 72 -11.48 6.94 -14.77
N GLN A 73 -12.30 7.24 -13.75
CA GLN A 73 -13.71 6.85 -13.70
C GLN A 73 -14.56 7.72 -14.64
N TYR A 74 -14.26 9.03 -14.71
CA TYR A 74 -14.89 9.96 -15.63
C TYR A 74 -14.68 9.54 -17.08
N GLU A 75 -13.45 9.21 -17.47
CA GLU A 75 -13.13 8.70 -18.81
C GLU A 75 -13.88 7.40 -19.16
N ARG A 76 -14.22 6.58 -18.15
CA ARG A 76 -15.05 5.37 -18.31
C ARG A 76 -16.55 5.64 -18.31
N GLY A 77 -16.96 6.92 -18.35
CA GLY A 77 -18.36 7.32 -18.51
C GLY A 77 -19.13 7.53 -17.20
N ARG A 78 -18.45 7.57 -16.03
CA ARG A 78 -19.12 7.96 -14.78
C ARG A 78 -19.44 9.46 -14.80
N SER A 79 -20.61 9.83 -14.29
CA SER A 79 -21.03 11.23 -14.33
C SER A 79 -20.16 12.12 -13.42
N PHE A 80 -19.90 13.35 -13.86
CA PHE A 80 -19.15 14.33 -13.06
C PHE A 80 -19.84 14.63 -11.71
N SER A 81 -21.17 14.63 -11.68
CA SER A 81 -21.96 14.84 -10.47
C SER A 81 -21.71 13.72 -9.45
N ASP A 82 -21.81 12.45 -9.87
CA ASP A 82 -21.59 11.30 -8.98
C ASP A 82 -20.16 11.27 -8.43
N ILE A 83 -19.18 11.61 -9.26
CA ILE A 83 -17.78 11.73 -8.84
C ILE A 83 -17.62 12.82 -7.77
N THR A 84 -18.24 13.98 -7.98
CA THR A 84 -18.17 15.07 -7.02
C THR A 84 -18.83 14.71 -5.69
N ASP A 85 -19.95 13.99 -5.73
CA ASP A 85 -20.66 13.51 -4.54
C ASP A 85 -19.82 12.48 -3.77
N ASP A 86 -19.13 11.59 -4.47
CA ASP A 86 -18.19 10.64 -3.84
C ASP A 86 -17.00 11.35 -3.19
N ILE A 87 -16.41 12.33 -3.85
CA ILE A 87 -15.32 13.14 -3.29
C ILE A 87 -15.78 13.83 -1.99
N LEU A 88 -16.97 14.38 -1.98
CA LEU A 88 -17.56 14.99 -0.76
C LEU A 88 -17.83 13.98 0.33
N THR A 89 -18.29 12.78 -0.03
CA THR A 89 -18.52 11.68 0.91
C THR A 89 -17.20 11.23 1.51
N ALA A 90 -16.19 10.96 0.67
CA ALA A 90 -14.85 10.58 1.12
C ALA A 90 -14.24 11.64 2.06
N TYR A 91 -14.40 12.94 1.75
CA TYR A 91 -13.98 14.02 2.63
C TYR A 91 -14.68 13.99 3.97
N ARG A 92 -16.02 13.85 3.99
CA ARG A 92 -16.81 13.89 5.23
C ARG A 92 -16.54 12.70 6.15
N GLU A 93 -16.37 11.54 5.58
CA GLU A 93 -16.13 10.30 6.33
C GLU A 93 -14.72 10.24 6.93
N ASN A 94 -13.72 10.75 6.19
CA ASN A 94 -12.32 10.61 6.57
C ASN A 94 -11.71 11.86 7.21
N ARG A 95 -12.43 12.99 7.30
CA ARG A 95 -11.91 14.17 7.97
C ARG A 95 -11.83 13.97 9.49
N PRO A 96 -10.75 14.41 10.13
CA PRO A 96 -10.65 14.39 11.59
C PRO A 96 -11.81 15.18 12.21
N LYS A 97 -12.43 14.66 13.28
CA LYS A 97 -13.53 15.33 14.00
C LYS A 97 -13.03 16.49 14.88
N SER A 98 -11.73 16.50 15.19
CA SER A 98 -11.04 17.54 15.99
C SER A 98 -9.64 17.76 15.44
N PRO A 99 -8.97 18.89 15.77
CA PRO A 99 -7.56 19.06 15.43
C PRO A 99 -6.72 17.88 15.93
N VAL A 100 -5.87 17.35 15.05
CA VAL A 100 -4.97 16.25 15.40
C VAL A 100 -3.72 16.82 16.05
N ASP A 101 -3.34 16.28 17.20
CA ASP A 101 -2.07 16.65 17.81
C ASP A 101 -0.90 16.04 17.04
N ILE A 102 -0.30 16.83 16.15
CA ILE A 102 0.90 16.46 15.40
C ILE A 102 2.19 16.81 16.14
N SER A 103 2.10 17.44 17.32
CA SER A 103 3.28 17.83 18.11
C SER A 103 4.07 16.62 18.58
N PHE A 104 3.42 15.44 18.70
CA PHE A 104 4.11 14.20 19.03
C PHE A 104 5.22 13.87 18.03
N PHE A 105 5.06 14.23 16.74
CA PHE A 105 6.03 13.93 15.69
C PHE A 105 7.31 14.80 15.80
N THR A 106 7.24 15.91 16.51
CA THR A 106 8.40 16.75 16.82
C THR A 106 9.17 16.27 18.06
N ASP A 107 8.56 15.41 18.87
CA ASP A 107 9.13 14.86 20.10
C ASP A 107 9.63 13.43 19.85
N TYR A 108 10.96 13.27 19.73
CA TYR A 108 11.57 11.98 19.44
C TYR A 108 11.21 10.89 20.47
N ASP A 109 11.07 11.23 21.73
CA ASP A 109 10.70 10.26 22.77
C ASP A 109 9.30 9.66 22.55
N LYS A 110 8.41 10.41 21.95
CA LYS A 110 7.09 9.93 21.56
C LYS A 110 7.09 9.17 20.24
N VAL A 111 7.97 9.55 19.30
CA VAL A 111 8.06 8.92 17.97
C VAL A 111 8.75 7.57 18.03
N LYS A 112 9.83 7.43 18.81
CA LYS A 112 10.71 6.25 18.81
C LYS A 112 9.98 4.92 18.98
N SER A 113 8.91 4.86 19.78
CA SER A 113 8.11 3.65 19.99
C SER A 113 7.12 3.34 18.86
N ARG A 114 6.98 4.25 17.88
CA ARG A 114 6.04 4.16 16.76
C ARG A 114 6.74 4.01 15.41
N VAL A 115 8.08 3.95 15.42
CA VAL A 115 8.87 3.74 14.21
C VAL A 115 8.69 2.32 13.71
N THR A 116 8.29 2.20 12.44
CA THR A 116 8.16 0.93 11.72
C THR A 116 8.87 1.01 10.37
N MET A 117 8.96 -0.10 9.68
CA MET A 117 9.55 -0.17 8.34
C MET A 117 8.56 -0.70 7.31
N LYS A 118 8.83 -0.37 6.04
CA LYS A 118 8.21 -1.00 4.88
C LYS A 118 9.25 -1.27 3.79
N LEU A 119 8.91 -2.21 2.92
CA LEU A 119 9.66 -2.47 1.69
C LEU A 119 9.05 -1.71 0.52
N ILE A 120 9.91 -1.16 -0.32
CA ILE A 120 9.56 -0.56 -1.61
C ILE A 120 10.56 -0.99 -2.67
N ASN A 121 10.21 -0.90 -3.94
CA ASN A 121 11.14 -1.17 -5.03
C ASN A 121 12.27 -0.14 -5.06
N TYR A 122 13.52 -0.58 -5.17
CA TYR A 122 14.67 0.33 -5.15
C TYR A 122 14.79 1.16 -6.44
N GLU A 123 14.67 0.51 -7.60
CA GLU A 123 14.85 1.19 -8.89
C GLU A 123 13.68 2.12 -9.23
N ARG A 124 12.45 1.71 -8.87
CA ARG A 124 11.23 2.48 -9.16
C ARG A 124 11.01 3.66 -8.21
N ASN A 125 11.84 3.83 -7.16
CA ASN A 125 11.71 4.88 -6.14
C ASN A 125 12.95 5.77 -6.05
N ARG A 126 13.64 6.01 -7.17
CA ARG A 126 14.90 6.77 -7.18
C ARG A 126 14.74 8.20 -6.69
N GLU A 127 13.64 8.87 -7.01
CA GLU A 127 13.36 10.23 -6.56
C GLU A 127 13.02 10.25 -5.06
N LEU A 128 12.15 9.34 -4.62
CA LEU A 128 11.77 9.24 -3.22
C LEU A 128 12.98 8.93 -2.33
N LEU A 129 13.83 8.01 -2.74
CA LEU A 129 15.01 7.57 -1.99
C LEU A 129 16.08 8.67 -1.81
N LYS A 130 16.06 9.76 -2.58
CA LYS A 130 16.91 10.94 -2.33
C LYS A 130 16.49 11.70 -1.06
N ARG A 131 15.24 11.57 -0.63
CA ARG A 131 14.62 12.36 0.42
C ARG A 131 14.42 11.60 1.74
N VAL A 132 14.53 10.26 1.71
CA VAL A 132 14.24 9.39 2.86
C VAL A 132 15.46 8.56 3.26
N PRO A 133 15.64 8.23 4.55
CA PRO A 133 16.64 7.26 4.97
C PRO A 133 16.20 5.86 4.51
N TYR A 134 17.16 5.05 4.01
CA TYR A 134 16.87 3.70 3.58
C TYR A 134 18.07 2.77 3.70
N TYR A 135 17.79 1.45 3.68
CA TYR A 135 18.77 0.39 3.48
C TYR A 135 18.39 -0.44 2.26
N ARG A 136 19.38 -0.84 1.49
CA ARG A 136 19.13 -1.73 0.35
C ARG A 136 18.96 -3.17 0.81
N PHE A 137 17.98 -3.87 0.23
CA PHE A 137 17.70 -5.28 0.45
C PHE A 137 17.30 -5.91 -0.88
N LEU A 138 18.19 -6.70 -1.51
CA LEU A 138 18.02 -7.24 -2.86
C LEU A 138 17.76 -6.11 -3.88
N ASP A 139 16.66 -6.18 -4.64
CA ASP A 139 16.17 -5.11 -5.52
C ASP A 139 15.21 -4.15 -4.82
N LEU A 140 15.10 -4.25 -3.50
CA LEU A 140 14.21 -3.43 -2.66
C LEU A 140 14.99 -2.41 -1.82
N ALA A 141 14.25 -1.48 -1.24
CA ALA A 141 14.71 -0.59 -0.20
C ALA A 141 13.81 -0.71 1.04
N ILE A 142 14.44 -0.80 2.22
CA ILE A 142 13.79 -0.68 3.52
C ILE A 142 13.69 0.80 3.83
N VAL A 143 12.49 1.35 3.96
CA VAL A 143 12.21 2.73 4.37
C VAL A 143 11.39 2.74 5.64
N PHE A 144 11.31 3.90 6.31
CA PHE A 144 10.80 3.99 7.66
C PHE A 144 9.55 4.85 7.75
N LEU A 145 8.63 4.45 8.60
CA LEU A 145 7.36 5.11 8.85
C LEU A 145 7.19 5.35 10.36
N CYS A 146 6.48 6.41 10.70
CA CYS A 146 5.93 6.57 12.04
C CYS A 146 4.44 6.20 11.99
N LEU A 147 3.99 5.27 12.83
CA LEU A 147 2.56 4.99 13.01
C LEU A 147 1.91 6.13 13.80
N VAL A 148 0.88 6.71 13.22
CA VAL A 148 -0.04 7.60 13.94
C VAL A 148 -1.11 6.71 14.58
N GLU A 149 -1.58 7.06 15.78
CA GLU A 149 -2.61 6.26 16.46
C GLU A 149 -3.78 5.95 15.52
N SER A 150 -4.11 4.66 15.46
CA SER A 150 -5.30 4.21 14.77
C SER A 150 -6.49 4.31 15.71
N ASP A 151 -7.52 4.98 15.27
CA ASP A 151 -8.85 4.83 15.82
C ASP A 151 -9.65 3.81 14.99
N SER A 152 -10.95 3.69 15.26
CA SER A 152 -11.85 2.82 14.51
C SER A 152 -11.91 3.12 12.99
N SER A 153 -11.27 4.19 12.52
CA SER A 153 -11.25 4.62 11.11
C SER A 153 -10.01 4.15 10.33
N GLY A 154 -9.02 3.53 11.00
CA GLY A 154 -7.82 2.99 10.32
C GLY A 154 -6.49 3.45 10.92
N THR A 155 -5.41 2.91 10.39
CA THR A 155 -4.03 3.22 10.78
C THR A 155 -3.41 4.21 9.80
N ALA A 156 -3.07 5.41 10.26
CA ALA A 156 -2.33 6.37 9.46
C ALA A 156 -0.81 6.21 9.69
N THR A 157 -0.03 6.52 8.66
CA THR A 157 1.44 6.50 8.72
C THR A 157 2.03 7.78 8.16
N VAL A 158 3.16 8.21 8.73
CA VAL A 158 3.96 9.32 8.23
C VAL A 158 5.31 8.78 7.76
N LEU A 159 5.67 9.05 6.52
CA LEU A 159 6.98 8.67 5.98
C LEU A 159 8.08 9.50 6.63
N ILE A 160 9.12 8.83 7.11
CA ILE A 160 10.26 9.50 7.76
C ILE A 160 11.23 9.97 6.69
N HIS A 161 11.52 11.28 6.67
CA HIS A 161 12.47 11.93 5.75
C HIS A 161 13.82 12.17 6.41
N ASN A 162 14.86 12.43 5.61
CA ASN A 162 16.23 12.69 6.09
C ASN A 162 16.27 13.89 7.05
N GLU A 163 15.46 14.93 6.83
CA GLU A 163 15.37 16.10 7.70
C GLU A 163 14.88 15.75 9.11
N HIS A 164 14.00 14.75 9.25
CA HIS A 164 13.53 14.29 10.56
C HIS A 164 14.67 13.71 11.40
N LEU A 165 15.61 12.96 10.79
CA LEU A 165 16.78 12.44 11.51
C LEU A 165 17.63 13.58 12.07
N THR A 166 17.85 14.62 11.26
CA THR A 166 18.59 15.82 11.69
C THR A 166 17.86 16.52 12.84
N TYR A 167 16.55 16.67 12.72
CA TYR A 167 15.71 17.30 13.73
C TYR A 167 15.70 16.53 15.07
N TRP A 168 15.63 15.19 14.99
CA TRP A 168 15.64 14.32 16.17
C TRP A 168 17.03 14.04 16.73
N GLY A 169 18.10 14.40 16.00
CA GLY A 169 19.48 14.16 16.40
C GLY A 169 19.87 12.68 16.41
N ILE A 170 19.30 11.87 15.53
CA ILE A 170 19.57 10.42 15.42
C ILE A 170 20.21 10.07 14.09
N THR A 171 20.84 8.91 14.06
CA THR A 171 21.42 8.34 12.84
C THR A 171 20.41 7.42 12.11
N ARG A 172 20.72 7.08 10.86
CA ARG A 172 19.98 6.08 10.10
C ARG A 172 20.04 4.71 10.78
N ASP A 173 21.17 4.36 11.41
CA ASP A 173 21.37 3.08 12.08
C ASP A 173 20.50 2.97 13.33
N ASP A 174 20.36 4.08 14.10
CA ASP A 174 19.44 4.14 15.24
C ASP A 174 17.99 3.91 14.79
N LEU A 175 17.61 4.57 13.69
CA LEU A 175 16.26 4.42 13.12
C LEU A 175 15.99 2.97 12.66
N TYR A 176 16.97 2.34 12.02
CA TYR A 176 16.87 0.95 11.58
C TYR A 176 16.71 0.00 12.78
N ALA A 177 17.53 0.17 13.82
CA ALA A 177 17.44 -0.64 15.03
C ALA A 177 16.06 -0.54 15.70
N LEU A 178 15.51 0.69 15.81
CA LEU A 178 14.14 0.90 16.30
C LEU A 178 13.10 0.20 15.45
N ALA A 179 13.17 0.36 14.13
CA ALA A 179 12.21 -0.23 13.21
C ALA A 179 12.22 -1.76 13.27
N MET A 180 13.41 -2.37 13.32
CA MET A 180 13.56 -3.82 13.45
C MET A 180 12.97 -4.36 14.77
N ALA A 181 13.10 -3.61 15.87
CA ALA A 181 12.54 -4.00 17.16
C ALA A 181 11.02 -3.80 17.23
N ASN A 182 10.53 -2.67 16.73
CA ASN A 182 9.14 -2.25 16.91
C ASN A 182 8.19 -2.91 15.90
N THR A 183 8.61 -3.05 14.62
CA THR A 183 7.70 -3.48 13.56
C THR A 183 7.03 -4.82 13.84
N PRO A 184 7.74 -5.86 14.28
CA PRO A 184 7.10 -7.15 14.59
C PRO A 184 6.13 -7.11 15.77
N GLN A 185 6.27 -6.13 16.67
CA GLN A 185 5.40 -5.96 17.84
C GLN A 185 4.14 -5.15 17.49
N LEU A 186 4.31 -4.08 16.72
CA LEU A 186 3.23 -3.17 16.33
C LEU A 186 2.40 -3.71 15.15
N LEU A 187 3.05 -4.42 14.23
CA LEU A 187 2.46 -4.98 13.02
C LEU A 187 2.72 -6.50 13.01
N ARG A 188 2.07 -7.22 13.92
CA ARG A 188 2.24 -8.67 14.05
C ARG A 188 1.93 -9.35 12.72
N TYR A 189 2.78 -10.32 12.34
CA TYR A 189 2.57 -11.07 11.11
C TYR A 189 1.26 -11.87 11.13
N ASP A 190 0.72 -12.09 9.96
CA ASP A 190 -0.38 -12.98 9.64
C ASP A 190 0.07 -13.88 8.48
N LEU A 191 0.13 -15.20 8.75
CA LEU A 191 0.59 -16.19 7.79
C LEU A 191 -0.45 -17.29 7.69
N ARG A 192 -1.15 -17.35 6.56
CA ARG A 192 -2.27 -18.27 6.32
C ARG A 192 -2.11 -18.98 4.98
N SER A 193 -2.74 -20.15 4.83
CA SER A 193 -2.89 -20.75 3.51
C SER A 193 -3.82 -19.92 2.63
N MET A 194 -3.63 -19.98 1.32
CA MET A 194 -4.52 -19.32 0.36
C MET A 194 -5.96 -19.85 0.51
N THR A 195 -6.13 -21.15 0.77
CA THR A 195 -7.44 -21.76 1.01
C THR A 195 -8.16 -21.13 2.21
N GLU A 196 -7.45 -20.85 3.32
CA GLU A 196 -8.04 -20.16 4.47
C GLU A 196 -8.46 -18.73 4.11
N VAL A 197 -7.64 -18.00 3.35
CA VAL A 197 -7.96 -16.64 2.90
C VAL A 197 -9.19 -16.65 1.98
N LEU A 198 -9.26 -17.56 1.03
CA LEU A 198 -10.41 -17.67 0.11
C LEU A 198 -11.70 -18.05 0.85
N ARG A 199 -11.65 -18.98 1.81
CA ARG A 199 -12.83 -19.33 2.63
C ARG A 199 -13.36 -18.15 3.44
N GLU A 200 -12.48 -17.28 3.94
CA GLU A 200 -12.89 -16.08 4.67
C GLU A 200 -13.53 -15.05 3.73
N LEU A 201 -12.96 -14.82 2.56
CA LEU A 201 -13.44 -13.82 1.58
C LEU A 201 -14.80 -14.22 0.96
N PHE A 202 -15.01 -15.51 0.75
CA PHE A 202 -16.19 -16.05 0.08
C PHE A 202 -17.06 -16.91 1.03
N ALA A 203 -17.06 -16.61 2.32
CA ALA A 203 -17.77 -17.39 3.34
C ALA A 203 -19.26 -17.63 3.00
N ASP A 204 -19.92 -16.66 2.38
CA ASP A 204 -21.32 -16.75 1.97
C ASP A 204 -21.53 -17.66 0.74
N GLU A 205 -20.53 -17.82 -0.13
CA GLU A 205 -20.58 -18.65 -1.34
C GLU A 205 -20.18 -20.10 -1.06
N PHE A 206 -19.31 -20.34 -0.06
CA PHE A 206 -18.82 -21.66 0.35
C PHE A 206 -19.65 -22.29 1.48
N ALA A 207 -20.84 -21.77 1.77
CA ALA A 207 -21.75 -22.32 2.80
C ALA A 207 -22.40 -23.67 2.42
N ASP A 208 -22.02 -24.28 1.29
CA ASP A 208 -22.52 -25.60 0.90
C ASP A 208 -21.74 -26.71 1.65
N PRO A 209 -22.40 -27.52 2.49
CA PRO A 209 -21.75 -28.60 3.25
C PRO A 209 -21.24 -29.77 2.39
N ALA A 210 -21.49 -29.77 1.10
CA ALA A 210 -21.06 -30.81 0.16
C ALA A 210 -19.64 -30.62 -0.37
N GLY A 211 -18.73 -29.98 0.44
CA GLY A 211 -17.28 -30.07 0.33
C GLY A 211 -16.74 -30.07 -1.10
N ASN A 212 -16.78 -28.92 -1.78
CA ASN A 212 -15.79 -28.69 -2.82
C ASN A 212 -14.46 -28.49 -2.11
N ASP A 213 -13.71 -29.55 -1.89
CA ASP A 213 -12.31 -29.46 -1.56
C ASP A 213 -11.65 -28.64 -2.68
N LEU A 214 -11.30 -27.39 -2.39
CA LEU A 214 -10.43 -26.59 -3.24
C LEU A 214 -9.09 -27.35 -3.27
N ILE A 215 -8.95 -28.24 -4.24
CA ILE A 215 -7.71 -28.98 -4.48
C ILE A 215 -6.74 -27.94 -5.06
N GLU A 216 -5.97 -27.30 -4.20
CA GLU A 216 -4.83 -26.53 -4.64
C GLU A 216 -3.82 -27.51 -5.25
N PRO A 217 -3.37 -27.30 -6.47
CA PRO A 217 -2.37 -28.16 -7.12
C PRO A 217 -1.03 -28.15 -6.32
N PHE A 218 -0.80 -27.10 -5.56
CA PHE A 218 0.32 -26.92 -4.63
C PHE A 218 -0.06 -25.90 -3.54
N PRO A 219 0.50 -26.03 -2.32
CA PRO A 219 0.16 -25.14 -1.22
C PRO A 219 0.74 -23.75 -1.46
N ILE A 220 -0.10 -22.73 -1.39
CA ILE A 220 0.26 -21.30 -1.42
C ILE A 220 -0.04 -20.71 -0.05
N TYR A 221 0.88 -19.94 0.48
CA TYR A 221 0.69 -19.21 1.73
C TYR A 221 0.78 -17.71 1.49
N VAL A 222 -0.08 -16.96 2.17
CA VAL A 222 -0.08 -15.49 2.14
C VAL A 222 0.56 -15.00 3.43
N LEU A 223 1.65 -14.26 3.31
CA LEU A 223 2.31 -13.59 4.42
C LEU A 223 2.08 -12.10 4.35
N SER A 224 1.43 -11.58 5.38
CA SER A 224 1.19 -10.15 5.61
C SER A 224 1.29 -9.85 7.11
N ASN A 225 0.76 -8.73 7.56
CA ASN A 225 0.50 -8.46 8.96
C ASN A 225 -1.01 -8.33 9.23
N GLN A 226 -1.39 -8.37 10.52
CA GLN A 226 -2.79 -8.33 10.96
C GLN A 226 -3.55 -7.06 10.48
N HIS A 227 -2.84 -5.98 10.19
CA HIS A 227 -3.41 -4.73 9.68
C HIS A 227 -3.44 -4.67 8.14
N ARG A 228 -2.83 -5.65 7.45
CA ARG A 228 -2.61 -5.66 5.99
C ARG A 228 -1.98 -4.36 5.46
N LEU A 229 -1.14 -3.75 6.27
CA LEU A 229 -0.48 -2.48 5.99
C LEU A 229 1.03 -2.69 5.81
N ASN A 230 1.53 -2.56 4.59
CA ASN A 230 2.95 -2.77 4.24
C ASN A 230 3.49 -4.14 4.71
N GLY A 231 2.65 -5.18 4.66
CA GLY A 231 2.92 -6.49 5.25
C GLY A 231 4.00 -7.30 4.54
N SER A 232 4.40 -6.92 3.32
CA SER A 232 5.59 -7.50 2.66
C SER A 232 6.85 -7.39 3.52
N SER A 233 6.95 -6.40 4.42
CA SER A 233 8.07 -6.24 5.35
C SER A 233 8.19 -7.38 6.37
N CYS A 234 7.17 -8.23 6.52
CA CYS A 234 7.24 -9.41 7.38
C CYS A 234 8.35 -10.40 6.98
N ILE A 235 8.80 -10.38 5.72
CA ILE A 235 9.97 -11.19 5.30
C ILE A 235 11.28 -10.82 6.03
N LEU A 236 11.32 -9.65 6.66
CA LEU A 236 12.46 -9.18 7.45
C LEU A 236 12.34 -9.53 8.93
N TYR A 237 11.22 -10.13 9.39
CA TYR A 237 11.04 -10.46 10.79
C TYR A 237 11.95 -11.62 11.18
N GLN A 238 12.69 -11.41 12.26
CA GLN A 238 13.66 -12.37 12.74
C GLN A 238 13.02 -13.76 12.96
N HIS A 239 13.66 -14.81 12.48
CA HIS A 239 13.26 -16.21 12.57
C HIS A 239 11.97 -16.61 11.84
N LEU A 240 11.15 -15.68 11.36
CA LEU A 240 9.84 -15.99 10.76
C LEU A 240 9.97 -16.96 9.57
N LEU A 241 10.83 -16.64 8.62
CA LEU A 241 11.03 -17.47 7.42
C LEU A 241 11.69 -18.80 7.74
N HIS A 242 12.64 -18.80 8.67
CA HIS A 242 13.27 -20.02 9.15
C HIS A 242 12.28 -20.98 9.82
N ASP A 243 11.42 -20.46 10.70
CA ASP A 243 10.39 -21.26 11.38
C ASP A 243 9.35 -21.78 10.38
N PHE A 244 9.01 -20.97 9.38
CA PHE A 244 8.12 -21.40 8.29
C PHE A 244 8.75 -22.52 7.47
N ALA A 245 10.01 -22.39 7.01
CA ALA A 245 10.72 -23.41 6.27
C ALA A 245 10.82 -24.73 7.04
N ARG A 246 11.11 -24.66 8.33
CA ARG A 246 11.11 -25.83 9.22
C ARG A 246 9.75 -26.50 9.33
N ARG A 247 8.68 -25.71 9.39
CA ARG A 247 7.31 -26.22 9.50
C ARG A 247 6.87 -26.96 8.23
N ILE A 248 7.23 -26.46 7.05
CA ILE A 248 6.91 -27.12 5.78
C ILE A 248 7.93 -28.18 5.36
N GLY A 249 9.11 -28.20 6.00
CA GLY A 249 10.19 -29.17 5.74
C GLY A 249 10.94 -28.94 4.44
N SER A 250 10.90 -27.74 3.85
CA SER A 250 11.53 -27.42 2.57
C SER A 250 11.92 -25.94 2.45
N ASP A 251 12.79 -25.65 1.50
CA ASP A 251 12.99 -24.32 0.94
C ASP A 251 11.72 -23.83 0.27
N PHE A 252 11.64 -22.54 -0.05
CA PHE A 252 10.45 -21.97 -0.70
C PHE A 252 10.75 -20.72 -1.55
N TYR A 253 9.87 -20.44 -2.49
CA TYR A 253 9.85 -19.21 -3.27
C TYR A 253 9.05 -18.15 -2.53
N ILE A 254 9.48 -16.89 -2.66
CA ILE A 254 8.78 -15.70 -2.18
C ILE A 254 8.39 -14.88 -3.40
N LEU A 255 7.08 -14.70 -3.63
CA LEU A 255 6.54 -13.89 -4.71
C LEU A 255 6.09 -12.54 -4.14
N PRO A 256 6.75 -11.45 -4.51
CA PRO A 256 6.43 -10.10 -4.02
C PRO A 256 5.21 -9.55 -4.76
N SER A 257 4.02 -10.03 -4.40
CA SER A 257 2.75 -9.65 -5.03
C SER A 257 2.50 -8.15 -4.91
N SER A 258 2.64 -7.58 -3.70
CA SER A 258 2.46 -6.16 -3.48
C SER A 258 3.30 -5.66 -2.29
N VAL A 259 3.28 -4.36 -2.02
CA VAL A 259 3.85 -3.81 -0.78
C VAL A 259 3.12 -4.30 0.47
N HIS A 260 1.89 -4.82 0.32
CA HIS A 260 1.02 -5.22 1.42
C HIS A 260 1.19 -6.69 1.82
N GLU A 261 1.63 -7.54 0.90
CA GLU A 261 1.76 -8.98 1.14
C GLU A 261 2.75 -9.65 0.19
N VAL A 262 3.20 -10.83 0.57
CA VAL A 262 3.95 -11.73 -0.32
C VAL A 262 3.35 -13.12 -0.27
N LEU A 263 3.48 -13.86 -1.38
CA LEU A 263 3.11 -15.27 -1.41
C LEU A 263 4.34 -16.14 -1.16
N LEU A 264 4.16 -17.21 -0.39
CA LEU A 264 5.19 -18.21 -0.14
C LEU A 264 4.74 -19.52 -0.77
N ILE A 265 5.62 -20.14 -1.59
CA ILE A 265 5.35 -21.38 -2.32
C ILE A 265 6.49 -22.36 -2.05
N PRO A 266 6.23 -23.56 -1.47
CA PRO A 266 7.27 -24.57 -1.25
C PRO A 266 8.03 -24.91 -2.54
N ALA A 267 9.34 -25.05 -2.45
CA ALA A 267 10.20 -25.38 -3.59
C ALA A 267 10.31 -26.92 -3.73
N ASP A 268 9.22 -27.56 -4.15
CA ASP A 268 9.12 -29.02 -4.31
C ASP A 268 9.37 -29.51 -5.73
N ASN A 269 10.00 -28.70 -6.57
CA ASN A 269 10.34 -28.94 -7.97
C ASN A 269 9.15 -29.08 -8.97
N GLN A 270 7.94 -28.80 -8.54
CA GLN A 270 6.78 -28.88 -9.44
C GLN A 270 6.64 -27.63 -10.33
N ILE A 271 7.12 -26.45 -9.87
CA ILE A 271 7.03 -25.21 -10.59
C ILE A 271 8.41 -24.59 -10.75
N SER A 272 8.74 -24.17 -11.96
CA SER A 272 10.00 -23.49 -12.24
C SER A 272 9.97 -22.01 -11.79
N MET A 273 11.12 -21.50 -11.35
CA MET A 273 11.27 -20.07 -11.00
C MET A 273 10.90 -19.15 -12.18
N SER A 274 11.16 -19.58 -13.43
CA SER A 274 10.80 -18.80 -14.61
C SER A 274 9.27 -18.70 -14.82
N THR A 275 8.53 -19.75 -14.52
CA THR A 275 7.07 -19.75 -14.55
C THR A 275 6.52 -18.79 -13.51
N LEU A 276 7.01 -18.88 -12.26
CA LEU A 276 6.61 -17.98 -11.18
C LEU A 276 6.93 -16.52 -11.50
N SER A 277 8.10 -16.24 -12.10
CA SER A 277 8.48 -14.88 -12.50
C SER A 277 7.59 -14.32 -13.61
N SER A 278 7.08 -15.16 -14.52
CA SER A 278 6.09 -14.72 -15.51
C SER A 278 4.77 -14.38 -14.84
N MET A 279 4.29 -15.22 -13.92
CA MET A 279 3.05 -14.98 -13.18
C MET A 279 3.12 -13.67 -12.38
N VAL A 280 4.23 -13.39 -11.69
CA VAL A 280 4.43 -12.13 -10.95
C VAL A 280 4.30 -10.93 -11.89
N ARG A 281 4.98 -10.96 -13.05
CA ARG A 281 4.91 -9.86 -14.02
C ARG A 281 3.51 -9.67 -14.61
N ASP A 282 2.80 -10.75 -14.88
CA ASP A 282 1.43 -10.70 -15.42
C ASP A 282 0.47 -10.07 -14.38
N VAL A 283 0.55 -10.48 -13.12
CA VAL A 283 -0.24 -9.89 -12.03
C VAL A 283 0.11 -8.41 -11.83
N ASN A 284 1.40 -8.06 -11.77
CA ASN A 284 1.85 -6.68 -11.60
C ASN A 284 1.37 -5.76 -12.72
N SER A 285 1.29 -6.26 -13.96
CA SER A 285 0.88 -5.46 -15.12
C SER A 285 -0.64 -5.31 -15.26
N SER A 286 -1.43 -6.24 -14.72
CA SER A 286 -2.88 -6.33 -15.00
C SER A 286 -3.77 -6.11 -13.78
N GLN A 287 -3.28 -6.34 -12.56
CA GLN A 287 -4.11 -6.39 -11.35
C GLN A 287 -3.73 -5.36 -10.29
N LEU A 288 -2.48 -4.86 -10.27
CA LEU A 288 -2.01 -3.98 -9.21
C LEU A 288 -1.94 -2.53 -9.68
N ALA A 289 -2.26 -1.61 -8.77
CA ALA A 289 -1.94 -0.20 -8.94
C ALA A 289 -0.41 -0.02 -8.96
N ARG A 290 0.07 0.92 -9.77
CA ARG A 290 1.51 1.12 -9.98
C ARG A 290 2.28 1.32 -8.67
N GLU A 291 1.70 2.05 -7.73
CA GLU A 291 2.29 2.35 -6.43
C GLU A 291 2.26 1.17 -5.45
N GLU A 292 1.54 0.09 -5.76
CA GLU A 292 1.47 -1.11 -4.94
C GLU A 292 2.49 -2.17 -5.35
N ILE A 293 3.03 -2.09 -6.57
CA ILE A 293 3.99 -3.08 -7.07
C ILE A 293 5.26 -3.05 -6.23
N LEU A 294 5.65 -4.22 -5.68
CA LEU A 294 6.87 -4.36 -4.90
C LEU A 294 8.06 -4.76 -5.78
N SER A 295 7.99 -5.89 -6.47
CA SER A 295 9.05 -6.36 -7.38
C SER A 295 8.48 -7.21 -8.52
N ASP A 296 9.21 -7.28 -9.64
CA ASP A 296 8.94 -8.22 -10.74
C ASP A 296 9.75 -9.53 -10.62
N HIS A 297 10.58 -9.64 -9.55
CA HIS A 297 11.45 -10.78 -9.32
C HIS A 297 10.87 -11.73 -8.27
N VAL A 298 11.09 -13.00 -8.46
CA VAL A 298 10.83 -14.03 -7.45
C VAL A 298 12.09 -14.20 -6.62
N TYR A 299 11.94 -14.33 -5.30
CA TYR A 299 13.04 -14.64 -4.40
C TYR A 299 12.98 -16.10 -3.98
N TYR A 300 14.12 -16.62 -3.55
CA TYR A 300 14.27 -17.96 -3.03
C TYR A 300 14.85 -17.92 -1.63
N TYR A 301 14.17 -18.60 -0.70
CA TYR A 301 14.66 -18.79 0.67
C TYR A 301 15.23 -20.20 0.82
N SER A 302 16.47 -20.29 1.31
CA SER A 302 17.12 -21.55 1.65
C SER A 302 17.16 -21.77 3.15
N LEU A 303 16.61 -22.90 3.60
CA LEU A 303 16.64 -23.32 4.99
C LEU A 303 18.08 -23.63 5.47
N GLU A 304 18.92 -24.16 4.59
CA GLU A 304 20.30 -24.50 4.92
C GLU A 304 21.15 -23.27 5.25
N THR A 305 20.99 -22.19 4.47
CA THR A 305 21.80 -20.97 4.64
C THR A 305 21.10 -19.89 5.47
N ASP A 306 19.80 -20.04 5.75
CA ASP A 306 18.92 -19.02 6.37
C ASP A 306 19.00 -17.67 5.62
N GLN A 307 18.98 -17.73 4.27
CA GLN A 307 19.14 -16.55 3.43
C GLN A 307 18.09 -16.47 2.33
N ILE A 308 17.71 -15.23 2.00
CA ILE A 308 16.92 -14.91 0.82
C ILE A 308 17.88 -14.53 -0.32
N THR A 309 17.68 -15.11 -1.49
CA THR A 309 18.42 -14.80 -2.72
C THR A 309 17.43 -14.47 -3.86
N MET A 310 17.93 -13.84 -4.93
CA MET A 310 17.15 -13.45 -6.11
C MET A 310 17.72 -14.14 -7.35
#